data_29568463fbbf8f76f9f5c0bf64f63d98
#
_entry.id   29568463fbbf8f76f9f5c0bf64f63d98
#
_cell.length_a   1.000
_cell.length_b   1.000
_cell.length_c   1.000
_cell.angle_alpha   90.00
_cell.angle_beta   90.00
_cell.angle_gamma   90.00
#
_symmetry.space_group_name_H-M   'P 1'
#
loop_
_entity.id
_entity.type
_entity.pdbx_description
1 polymer ?
#
loop_
_entity_poly.entity_id
_entity_poly.type
_entity_poly.pdbx_seq_one_letter_code
_entity_poly.pdbx_strand_id
1 'polypeptide(L)'
;MIFNAADAASWRRAGGLIYKPGPEQWAADLAGIAGGVTDLIVFGEGGPYNRAVLSQVEALAARVWVLENGYFRPDWITVERNGVNGSSGLPRFRGAYAAPALPPPVVQPVGRILPHHVANISLYHIAEALGAAAFPNFVVHYPHSPLKQCIGHVRRYLGLAFRPRRTRDAEQIAARGPFFIVCLQREGDMQLLRYSQYADNSAFMAATLDSFARHAPGDCRLVVKNHPLDPGVVSLRRITRWLAMERGVADRVDFIDGGHLNELCRASRGMVVNNSSAALSALGFHTPVKVLGDAFFDFEGLTDQKPLDRFWSEPTPPDEALFHRFRAHVIAASQINGNYHEPRTQPLAAEGLADMFERADG
;
A
#
# COMPACT_ATOMS: atom_id res chain seq x y z
N MET A 1 -18.26 -14.15 6.24
CA MET A 1 -19.31 -13.99 5.18
C MET A 1 -18.72 -14.36 3.83
N ILE A 2 -19.54 -14.85 2.92
CA ILE A 2 -19.19 -15.26 1.56
C ILE A 2 -19.98 -14.36 0.60
N PHE A 3 -19.32 -13.43 -0.07
CA PHE A 3 -19.97 -12.43 -0.93
C PHE A 3 -19.91 -12.76 -2.42
N ASN A 4 -18.97 -13.65 -2.82
CA ASN A 4 -18.78 -14.03 -4.20
C ASN A 4 -18.33 -15.49 -4.33
N ALA A 5 -18.18 -15.97 -5.56
CA ALA A 5 -17.82 -17.36 -5.84
C ALA A 5 -16.36 -17.68 -5.45
N ALA A 6 -15.46 -16.71 -5.47
CA ALA A 6 -14.09 -16.93 -5.04
C ALA A 6 -13.99 -17.08 -3.52
N ASP A 7 -14.78 -16.30 -2.76
CA ASP A 7 -14.90 -16.48 -1.32
C ASP A 7 -15.43 -17.90 -1.01
N ALA A 8 -16.49 -18.33 -1.73
CA ALA A 8 -17.05 -19.67 -1.58
C ALA A 8 -16.04 -20.78 -1.88
N ALA A 9 -15.24 -20.63 -2.93
CA ALA A 9 -14.19 -21.59 -3.30
C ALA A 9 -13.02 -21.62 -2.30
N SER A 10 -12.74 -20.48 -1.66
CA SER A 10 -11.67 -20.32 -0.69
C SER A 10 -12.06 -20.77 0.72
N TRP A 11 -13.32 -20.66 1.09
CA TRP A 11 -13.83 -21.02 2.41
C TRP A 11 -13.96 -22.54 2.56
N ARG A 12 -13.11 -23.14 3.37
CA ARG A 12 -13.05 -24.61 3.56
C ARG A 12 -13.48 -25.05 4.96
N ARG A 13 -14.05 -24.16 5.77
CA ARG A 13 -14.49 -24.45 7.15
C ARG A 13 -16.02 -24.42 7.25
N ALA A 14 -16.56 -25.05 8.28
CA ALA A 14 -17.96 -24.90 8.62
C ALA A 14 -18.31 -23.46 9.00
N GLY A 15 -19.58 -23.09 8.97
CA GLY A 15 -20.09 -21.80 9.42
C GLY A 15 -19.96 -20.65 8.40
N GLY A 16 -19.57 -20.93 7.16
CA GLY A 16 -19.61 -19.92 6.09
C GLY A 16 -21.04 -19.54 5.74
N LEU A 17 -21.39 -18.26 5.85
CA LEU A 17 -22.70 -17.72 5.48
C LEU A 17 -22.62 -17.06 4.12
N ILE A 18 -23.41 -17.54 3.15
CA ILE A 18 -23.51 -16.96 1.82
C ILE A 18 -24.43 -15.75 1.88
N TYR A 19 -23.92 -14.60 1.44
CA TYR A 19 -24.65 -13.35 1.37
C TYR A 19 -24.74 -12.87 -0.09
N LYS A 20 -25.94 -12.92 -0.66
CA LYS A 20 -26.19 -12.60 -2.07
C LYS A 20 -26.73 -11.19 -2.35
N PRO A 21 -27.34 -10.48 -1.39
CA PRO A 21 -27.78 -9.10 -1.60
C PRO A 21 -26.60 -8.17 -1.89
N GLY A 22 -26.91 -6.99 -2.43
CA GLY A 22 -25.89 -5.98 -2.76
C GLY A 22 -25.37 -5.24 -1.50
N PRO A 23 -24.39 -4.33 -1.72
CA PRO A 23 -23.74 -3.62 -0.61
C PRO A 23 -24.67 -2.67 0.17
N GLU A 24 -25.70 -2.14 -0.44
CA GLU A 24 -26.69 -1.30 0.26
C GLU A 24 -27.48 -2.11 1.29
N GLN A 25 -27.94 -3.30 0.87
CA GLN A 25 -28.64 -4.21 1.78
C GLN A 25 -27.69 -4.75 2.86
N TRP A 26 -26.42 -5.02 2.50
CA TRP A 26 -25.39 -5.39 3.48
C TRP A 26 -25.23 -4.34 4.58
N ALA A 27 -25.18 -3.04 4.21
CA ALA A 27 -25.10 -1.96 5.17
C ALA A 27 -26.32 -1.90 6.12
N ALA A 28 -27.50 -2.23 5.61
CA ALA A 28 -28.73 -2.26 6.41
C ALA A 28 -28.81 -3.49 7.34
N ASP A 29 -28.34 -4.65 6.88
CA ASP A 29 -28.41 -5.91 7.62
C ASP A 29 -27.27 -6.08 8.64
N LEU A 30 -26.22 -5.27 8.54
CA LEU A 30 -24.96 -5.44 9.26
C LEU A 30 -25.15 -5.51 10.79
N ALA A 31 -25.93 -4.62 11.36
CA ALA A 31 -26.16 -4.58 12.80
C ALA A 31 -26.83 -5.88 13.31
N GLY A 32 -27.78 -6.42 12.54
CA GLY A 32 -28.43 -7.70 12.86
C GLY A 32 -27.51 -8.90 12.71
N ILE A 33 -26.67 -8.90 11.66
CA ILE A 33 -25.69 -9.96 11.40
C ILE A 33 -24.55 -9.93 12.43
N ALA A 34 -24.13 -8.74 12.82
CA ALA A 34 -23.07 -8.53 13.82
C ALA A 34 -23.58 -8.75 15.27
N GLY A 35 -24.88 -8.82 15.47
CA GLY A 35 -25.47 -9.11 16.79
C GLY A 35 -25.01 -10.48 17.31
N GLY A 36 -24.25 -10.49 18.41
CA GLY A 36 -23.78 -11.73 19.04
C GLY A 36 -22.35 -12.15 18.62
N VAL A 37 -21.64 -11.36 17.79
CA VAL A 37 -20.20 -11.55 17.57
C VAL A 37 -19.42 -10.51 18.36
N THR A 38 -18.24 -10.87 18.85
CA THR A 38 -17.34 -9.98 19.60
C THR A 38 -16.41 -9.20 18.68
N ASP A 39 -16.03 -9.82 17.57
CA ASP A 39 -15.01 -9.31 16.65
C ASP A 39 -15.43 -9.44 15.19
N LEU A 40 -15.29 -8.37 14.45
CA LEU A 40 -15.45 -8.31 13.00
C LEU A 40 -14.10 -8.07 12.34
N ILE A 41 -13.73 -8.93 11.41
CA ILE A 41 -12.48 -8.81 10.67
C ILE A 41 -12.81 -8.44 9.24
N VAL A 42 -12.21 -7.35 8.73
CA VAL A 42 -12.28 -6.94 7.33
C VAL A 42 -10.89 -6.89 6.72
N PHE A 43 -10.78 -7.22 5.43
CA PHE A 43 -9.51 -7.15 4.70
C PHE A 43 -9.45 -5.86 3.87
N GLY A 44 -8.64 -4.90 4.34
CA GLY A 44 -8.52 -3.57 3.76
C GLY A 44 -9.74 -2.68 4.01
N GLU A 45 -9.59 -1.39 3.75
CA GLU A 45 -10.66 -0.39 3.86
C GLU A 45 -11.46 -0.22 2.57
N GLY A 46 -11.01 -0.87 1.53
CA GLY A 46 -11.60 -0.75 0.22
C GLY A 46 -12.83 -1.61 0.01
N GLY A 47 -13.57 -1.25 -1.06
CA GLY A 47 -14.78 -1.97 -1.44
C GLY A 47 -16.03 -1.58 -0.65
N PRO A 48 -17.21 -1.75 -1.26
CA PRO A 48 -18.44 -1.27 -0.66
C PRO A 48 -18.83 -2.05 0.60
N TYR A 49 -18.52 -3.33 0.69
CA TYR A 49 -18.85 -4.17 1.86
C TYR A 49 -18.00 -3.80 3.08
N ASN A 50 -16.68 -3.65 2.93
CA ASN A 50 -15.80 -3.25 4.03
C ASN A 50 -16.08 -1.80 4.47
N ARG A 51 -16.36 -0.91 3.52
CA ARG A 51 -16.75 0.47 3.84
C ARG A 51 -18.04 0.55 4.65
N ALA A 52 -19.01 -0.31 4.37
CA ALA A 52 -20.24 -0.38 5.16
C ALA A 52 -19.96 -0.76 6.62
N VAL A 53 -19.03 -1.68 6.87
CA VAL A 53 -18.58 -2.01 8.24
C VAL A 53 -17.90 -0.81 8.88
N LEU A 54 -16.93 -0.20 8.20
CA LEU A 54 -16.14 0.90 8.76
C LEU A 54 -16.94 2.19 8.98
N SER A 55 -17.98 2.43 8.17
CA SER A 55 -18.87 3.59 8.37
C SER A 55 -19.82 3.44 9.56
N GLN A 56 -19.98 2.25 10.11
CA GLN A 56 -20.88 1.93 11.22
C GLN A 56 -20.13 1.51 12.50
N VAL A 57 -18.80 1.65 12.52
CA VAL A 57 -17.96 1.14 13.60
C VAL A 57 -18.39 1.61 14.99
N GLU A 58 -18.85 2.85 15.12
CA GLU A 58 -19.33 3.43 16.38
C GLU A 58 -20.70 2.85 16.83
N ALA A 59 -21.48 2.34 15.90
CA ALA A 59 -22.80 1.75 16.16
C ALA A 59 -22.75 0.24 16.40
N LEU A 60 -21.64 -0.41 16.06
CA LEU A 60 -21.46 -1.85 16.23
C LEU A 60 -20.97 -2.16 17.64
N ALA A 61 -21.59 -3.15 18.29
CA ALA A 61 -21.12 -3.68 19.57
C ALA A 61 -19.82 -4.49 19.43
N ALA A 62 -19.57 -5.03 18.23
CA ALA A 62 -18.37 -5.80 17.92
C ALA A 62 -17.15 -4.92 17.71
N ARG A 63 -15.98 -5.41 18.11
CA ARG A 63 -14.69 -4.79 17.76
C ARG A 63 -14.40 -4.98 16.27
N VAL A 64 -14.09 -3.92 15.56
CA VAL A 64 -13.75 -4.01 14.14
C VAL A 64 -12.23 -4.01 13.95
N TRP A 65 -11.71 -5.03 13.29
CA TRP A 65 -10.30 -5.22 12.98
C TRP A 65 -10.11 -5.13 11.48
N VAL A 66 -9.16 -4.30 11.07
CA VAL A 66 -8.78 -4.15 9.66
C VAL A 66 -7.45 -4.83 9.44
N LEU A 67 -7.44 -5.83 8.56
CA LEU A 67 -6.25 -6.50 8.11
C LEU A 67 -5.78 -5.92 6.78
N GLU A 68 -4.48 -5.69 6.64
CA GLU A 68 -3.86 -5.17 5.42
C GLU A 68 -2.46 -5.77 5.25
N ASN A 69 -1.88 -5.66 4.06
CA ASN A 69 -0.48 -5.98 3.87
C ASN A 69 0.41 -5.17 4.81
N GLY A 70 1.42 -5.82 5.37
CA GLY A 70 2.28 -5.21 6.38
C GLY A 70 2.91 -3.89 5.96
N TYR A 71 3.07 -2.99 6.90
CA TYR A 71 3.79 -1.72 6.70
C TYR A 71 5.28 -1.95 6.43
N PHE A 72 5.86 -2.97 7.07
CA PHE A 72 7.27 -3.38 6.88
C PHE A 72 7.34 -4.71 6.13
N ARG A 73 7.14 -4.66 4.81
CA ARG A 73 7.12 -5.86 3.94
C ARG A 73 8.50 -6.48 3.75
N PRO A 74 8.59 -7.81 3.50
CA PRO A 74 7.49 -8.74 3.24
C PRO A 74 6.97 -9.50 4.45
N ASP A 75 7.60 -9.40 5.62
CA ASP A 75 7.48 -10.34 6.73
C ASP A 75 6.33 -10.05 7.69
N TRP A 76 5.49 -9.04 7.39
CA TRP A 76 4.47 -8.56 8.29
C TRP A 76 3.09 -8.46 7.63
N ILE A 77 2.06 -8.63 8.45
CA ILE A 77 0.66 -8.32 8.20
C ILE A 77 0.27 -7.18 9.14
N THR A 78 -0.41 -6.17 8.63
CA THR A 78 -0.97 -5.09 9.46
C THR A 78 -2.33 -5.51 10.01
N VAL A 79 -2.55 -5.24 11.31
CA VAL A 79 -3.84 -5.44 12.00
C VAL A 79 -4.06 -4.24 12.92
N GLU A 80 -5.09 -3.46 12.66
CA GLU A 80 -5.45 -2.31 13.50
C GLU A 80 -6.95 -2.28 13.80
N ARG A 81 -7.31 -1.55 14.86
CA ARG A 81 -8.71 -1.29 15.22
C ARG A 81 -9.27 -0.14 14.36
N ASN A 82 -10.44 -0.35 13.78
CA ASN A 82 -11.27 0.65 13.11
C ASN A 82 -10.69 1.29 11.85
N GLY A 83 -9.45 1.03 11.48
CA GLY A 83 -8.83 1.59 10.28
C GLY A 83 -7.34 1.32 10.18
N VAL A 84 -6.76 1.52 9.01
CA VAL A 84 -5.34 1.37 8.70
C VAL A 84 -4.84 2.51 7.82
N ASN A 85 -3.54 2.64 7.59
CA ASN A 85 -2.95 3.64 6.70
C ASN A 85 -3.41 5.08 7.04
N GLY A 86 -4.20 5.71 6.17
CA GLY A 86 -4.75 7.06 6.39
C GLY A 86 -5.72 7.14 7.58
N SER A 87 -6.42 6.05 7.91
CA SER A 87 -7.31 5.92 9.09
C SER A 87 -6.61 5.25 10.28
N SER A 88 -5.30 5.01 10.23
CA SER A 88 -4.58 4.38 11.33
C SER A 88 -4.73 5.15 12.63
N GLY A 89 -4.98 4.43 13.73
CA GLY A 89 -4.99 4.95 15.09
C GLY A 89 -3.60 5.20 15.67
N LEU A 90 -2.53 4.91 14.95
CA LEU A 90 -1.15 5.15 15.39
C LEU A 90 -0.88 6.65 15.56
N PRO A 91 -0.20 7.06 16.64
CA PRO A 91 0.12 8.46 16.90
C PRO A 91 0.93 9.10 15.77
N ARG A 92 0.59 10.35 15.42
CA ARG A 92 1.23 11.11 14.33
C ARG A 92 2.06 12.28 14.84
N PHE A 93 2.79 12.08 15.93
CA PHE A 93 3.65 13.09 16.52
C PHE A 93 4.83 12.49 17.28
N ARG A 94 5.95 13.22 17.26
CA ARG A 94 7.24 12.77 17.79
C ARG A 94 7.18 12.32 19.25
N GLY A 95 6.42 13.03 20.09
CA GLY A 95 6.36 12.78 21.54
C GLY A 95 5.81 11.41 21.92
N ALA A 96 4.95 10.82 21.10
CA ALA A 96 4.41 9.48 21.36
C ALA A 96 5.49 8.37 21.28
N TYR A 97 6.60 8.65 20.65
CA TYR A 97 7.71 7.72 20.45
C TYR A 97 8.95 8.07 21.27
N ALA A 98 8.77 8.82 22.38
CA ALA A 98 9.86 9.24 23.26
C ALA A 98 10.39 8.10 24.14
N ALA A 99 9.52 7.14 24.50
CA ALA A 99 9.91 5.98 25.30
C ALA A 99 10.93 5.08 24.58
N PRO A 100 11.81 4.39 25.33
CA PRO A 100 12.69 3.40 24.74
C PRO A 100 11.91 2.40 23.89
N ALA A 101 12.47 2.03 22.76
CA ALA A 101 11.88 1.01 21.90
C ALA A 101 11.84 -0.34 22.64
N LEU A 102 10.71 -1.02 22.56
CA LEU A 102 10.65 -2.42 22.93
C LEU A 102 11.63 -3.22 22.05
N PRO A 103 12.26 -4.28 22.59
CA PRO A 103 13.10 -5.12 21.74
C PRO A 103 12.26 -5.62 20.56
N PRO A 104 12.79 -5.58 19.32
CA PRO A 104 12.06 -6.07 18.17
C PRO A 104 11.73 -7.55 18.36
N PRO A 105 10.51 -7.99 18.02
CA PRO A 105 10.17 -9.41 18.08
C PRO A 105 11.06 -10.20 17.12
N VAL A 106 11.29 -11.46 17.45
CA VAL A 106 12.00 -12.38 16.56
C VAL A 106 11.18 -12.58 15.31
N VAL A 107 11.73 -12.19 14.15
CA VAL A 107 11.05 -12.27 12.86
C VAL A 107 11.40 -13.59 12.17
N GLN A 108 10.40 -14.36 11.80
CA GLN A 108 10.56 -15.47 10.86
C GLN A 108 10.42 -14.96 9.44
N PRO A 109 11.48 -15.02 8.61
CA PRO A 109 11.42 -14.56 7.24
C PRO A 109 10.41 -15.34 6.40
N VAL A 110 9.53 -14.64 5.67
CA VAL A 110 8.51 -15.29 4.84
C VAL A 110 9.03 -15.78 3.48
N GLY A 111 10.23 -15.34 3.06
CA GLY A 111 10.84 -15.78 1.82
C GLY A 111 10.21 -15.18 0.56
N ARG A 112 10.10 -15.97 -0.51
CA ARG A 112 9.62 -15.52 -1.83
C ARG A 112 8.11 -15.66 -1.94
N ILE A 113 7.38 -14.60 -1.73
CA ILE A 113 5.90 -14.59 -1.78
C ILE A 113 5.32 -14.43 -3.20
N LEU A 114 6.05 -13.83 -4.14
CA LEU A 114 5.50 -13.43 -5.45
C LEU A 114 4.85 -14.57 -6.25
N PRO A 115 5.42 -15.78 -6.37
CA PRO A 115 4.78 -16.88 -7.07
C PRO A 115 3.44 -17.28 -6.45
N HIS A 116 3.39 -17.42 -5.12
CA HIS A 116 2.17 -17.75 -4.40
C HIS A 116 1.13 -16.63 -4.49
N HIS A 117 1.56 -15.38 -4.38
CA HIS A 117 0.71 -14.21 -4.55
C HIS A 117 0.03 -14.22 -5.93
N VAL A 118 0.80 -14.38 -7.00
CA VAL A 118 0.27 -14.41 -8.38
C VAL A 118 -0.70 -15.59 -8.56
N ALA A 119 -0.35 -16.77 -8.07
CA ALA A 119 -1.21 -17.94 -8.17
C ALA A 119 -2.55 -17.74 -7.42
N ASN A 120 -2.49 -17.31 -6.16
CA ASN A 120 -3.67 -17.11 -5.34
C ASN A 120 -4.61 -16.06 -5.92
N ILE A 121 -4.08 -14.90 -6.34
CA ILE A 121 -4.89 -13.82 -6.93
C ILE A 121 -5.49 -14.27 -8.27
N SER A 122 -4.73 -14.99 -9.11
CA SER A 122 -5.24 -15.50 -10.38
C SER A 122 -6.37 -16.51 -10.18
N LEU A 123 -6.20 -17.48 -9.27
CA LEU A 123 -7.23 -18.46 -8.95
C LEU A 123 -8.48 -17.80 -8.36
N TYR A 124 -8.31 -16.81 -7.50
CA TYR A 124 -9.42 -16.04 -6.94
C TYR A 124 -10.24 -15.37 -8.05
N HIS A 125 -9.61 -14.62 -8.96
CA HIS A 125 -10.33 -13.95 -10.04
C HIS A 125 -10.94 -14.90 -11.06
N ILE A 126 -10.32 -16.07 -11.31
CA ILE A 126 -10.92 -17.10 -12.15
C ILE A 126 -12.20 -17.66 -11.51
N ALA A 127 -12.15 -18.00 -10.23
CA ALA A 127 -13.31 -18.50 -9.49
C ALA A 127 -14.43 -17.45 -9.41
N GLU A 128 -14.10 -16.17 -9.17
CA GLU A 128 -15.02 -15.05 -9.19
C GLU A 128 -15.73 -14.92 -10.55
N ALA A 129 -14.96 -14.95 -11.65
CA ALA A 129 -15.50 -14.81 -13.00
C ALA A 129 -16.40 -15.99 -13.40
N LEU A 130 -15.97 -17.24 -13.12
CA LEU A 130 -16.72 -18.44 -13.44
C LEU A 130 -18.02 -18.57 -12.65
N GLY A 131 -18.03 -18.11 -11.42
CA GLY A 131 -19.20 -18.20 -10.54
C GLY A 131 -20.02 -16.91 -10.41
N ALA A 132 -19.76 -15.89 -11.23
CA ALA A 132 -20.43 -14.59 -11.15
C ALA A 132 -21.97 -14.68 -11.25
N ALA A 133 -22.49 -15.60 -12.04
CA ALA A 133 -23.94 -15.83 -12.19
C ALA A 133 -24.61 -16.27 -10.87
N ALA A 134 -23.88 -16.90 -9.95
CA ALA A 134 -24.41 -17.29 -8.63
C ALA A 134 -24.47 -16.13 -7.63
N PHE A 135 -23.81 -15.00 -7.91
CA PHE A 135 -23.73 -13.80 -7.09
C PHE A 135 -24.02 -12.53 -7.89
N PRO A 136 -25.22 -12.36 -8.45
CA PRO A 136 -25.53 -11.32 -9.43
C PRO A 136 -25.45 -9.90 -8.86
N ASN A 137 -25.57 -9.72 -7.54
CA ASN A 137 -25.53 -8.42 -6.88
C ASN A 137 -24.15 -8.10 -6.27
N PHE A 138 -23.15 -8.95 -6.49
CA PHE A 138 -21.80 -8.67 -6.01
C PHE A 138 -21.19 -7.50 -6.77
N VAL A 139 -20.68 -6.51 -6.02
CA VAL A 139 -20.03 -5.33 -6.56
C VAL A 139 -18.52 -5.45 -6.39
N VAL A 140 -17.82 -5.49 -7.52
CA VAL A 140 -16.35 -5.57 -7.56
C VAL A 140 -15.74 -4.28 -7.02
N HIS A 141 -14.70 -4.44 -6.21
CA HIS A 141 -13.99 -3.32 -5.56
C HIS A 141 -13.15 -2.46 -6.53
N TYR A 142 -12.63 -3.05 -7.59
CA TYR A 142 -11.67 -2.37 -8.47
C TYR A 142 -12.36 -1.54 -9.55
N PRO A 143 -11.76 -0.37 -9.95
CA PRO A 143 -12.34 0.50 -10.98
C PRO A 143 -12.33 -0.13 -12.38
N HIS A 144 -11.52 -1.18 -12.59
CA HIS A 144 -11.44 -1.89 -13.86
C HIS A 144 -11.85 -3.34 -13.70
N SER A 145 -12.57 -3.88 -14.70
CA SER A 145 -12.99 -5.28 -14.70
C SER A 145 -11.76 -6.22 -14.61
N PRO A 146 -11.91 -7.40 -13.98
CA PRO A 146 -10.82 -8.40 -13.86
C PRO A 146 -10.16 -8.75 -15.20
N LEU A 147 -10.96 -8.85 -16.28
CA LEU A 147 -10.44 -9.13 -17.63
C LEU A 147 -9.52 -8.01 -18.14
N LYS A 148 -9.90 -6.74 -17.97
CA LYS A 148 -9.05 -5.59 -18.34
C LYS A 148 -7.76 -5.58 -17.56
N GLN A 149 -7.80 -5.89 -16.27
CA GLN A 149 -6.61 -5.99 -15.43
C GLN A 149 -5.70 -7.14 -15.87
N CYS A 150 -6.26 -8.31 -16.16
CA CYS A 150 -5.51 -9.47 -16.66
C CYS A 150 -4.77 -9.14 -17.97
N ILE A 151 -5.48 -8.60 -18.96
CA ILE A 151 -4.89 -8.17 -20.24
C ILE A 151 -3.80 -7.12 -20.00
N GLY A 152 -4.05 -6.16 -19.12
CA GLY A 152 -3.08 -5.15 -18.74
C GLY A 152 -1.80 -5.74 -18.15
N HIS A 153 -1.91 -6.67 -17.20
CA HIS A 153 -0.77 -7.36 -16.62
C HIS A 153 0.03 -8.16 -17.67
N VAL A 154 -0.64 -8.97 -18.50
CA VAL A 154 0.02 -9.74 -19.56
C VAL A 154 0.81 -8.82 -20.48
N ARG A 155 0.16 -7.77 -21.01
CA ARG A 155 0.79 -6.79 -21.89
C ARG A 155 1.99 -6.08 -21.21
N ARG A 156 1.86 -5.71 -19.94
CA ARG A 156 2.93 -5.08 -19.18
C ARG A 156 4.10 -6.02 -18.97
N TYR A 157 3.89 -7.24 -18.50
CA TYR A 157 4.97 -8.20 -18.22
C TYR A 157 5.67 -8.64 -19.50
N LEU A 158 4.95 -8.85 -20.60
CA LEU A 158 5.56 -9.08 -21.91
C LEU A 158 6.44 -7.88 -22.30
N GLY A 159 5.93 -6.64 -22.15
CA GLY A 159 6.71 -5.44 -22.43
C GLY A 159 7.96 -5.33 -21.54
N LEU A 160 7.91 -5.78 -20.30
CA LEU A 160 9.06 -5.77 -19.38
C LEU A 160 10.13 -6.81 -19.77
N ALA A 161 9.73 -7.95 -20.34
CA ALA A 161 10.67 -8.99 -20.77
C ALA A 161 11.61 -8.49 -21.89
N PHE A 162 11.12 -7.58 -22.74
CA PHE A 162 11.89 -6.99 -23.85
C PHE A 162 12.64 -5.69 -23.47
N ARG A 163 12.52 -5.19 -22.25
CA ARG A 163 13.20 -3.95 -21.84
C ARG A 163 14.53 -4.24 -21.18
N PRO A 164 15.58 -3.45 -21.49
CA PRO A 164 16.88 -3.59 -20.86
C PRO A 164 16.78 -3.46 -19.33
N ARG A 165 17.42 -4.36 -18.59
CA ARG A 165 17.48 -4.29 -17.12
C ARG A 165 18.19 -3.04 -16.63
N ARG A 166 19.17 -2.56 -17.37
CA ARG A 166 19.97 -1.35 -17.07
C ARG A 166 19.15 -0.10 -16.77
N THR A 167 17.98 0.05 -17.40
CA THR A 167 17.12 1.23 -17.16
C THR A 167 16.46 1.24 -15.77
N ARG A 168 16.61 0.16 -14.98
CA ARG A 168 16.00 -0.05 -13.66
C ARG A 168 17.04 -0.25 -12.56
N ASP A 169 18.30 -0.27 -12.91
CA ASP A 169 19.44 -0.48 -12.04
C ASP A 169 19.80 0.83 -11.33
N ALA A 170 19.90 0.80 -10.00
CA ALA A 170 20.15 1.99 -9.21
C ALA A 170 21.53 2.61 -9.49
N GLU A 171 22.56 1.78 -9.70
CA GLU A 171 23.90 2.25 -10.02
C GLU A 171 23.95 2.93 -11.39
N GLN A 172 23.29 2.34 -12.38
CA GLN A 172 23.20 2.92 -13.73
C GLN A 172 22.40 4.24 -13.75
N ILE A 173 21.42 4.37 -12.86
CA ILE A 173 20.67 5.61 -12.69
C ILE A 173 21.56 6.66 -12.01
N ALA A 174 22.21 6.31 -10.92
CA ALA A 174 23.10 7.19 -10.16
C ALA A 174 24.30 7.68 -11.00
N ALA A 175 24.81 6.85 -11.89
CA ALA A 175 25.90 7.23 -12.81
C ALA A 175 25.54 8.40 -13.77
N ARG A 176 24.23 8.70 -13.92
CA ARG A 176 23.75 9.82 -14.75
C ARG A 176 23.54 11.11 -13.98
N GLY A 177 23.81 11.12 -12.69
CA GLY A 177 23.69 12.27 -11.80
C GLY A 177 22.83 12.01 -10.56
N PRO A 178 22.80 12.95 -9.61
CA PRO A 178 21.97 12.85 -8.43
C PRO A 178 20.48 12.79 -8.80
N PHE A 179 19.70 12.00 -8.06
CA PHE A 179 18.28 11.81 -8.38
C PHE A 179 17.37 11.72 -7.17
N PHE A 180 16.13 12.09 -7.39
CA PHE A 180 14.99 11.84 -6.49
C PHE A 180 14.11 10.74 -7.03
N ILE A 181 13.38 10.04 -6.14
CA ILE A 181 12.42 9.00 -6.52
C ILE A 181 11.00 9.51 -6.28
N VAL A 182 10.12 9.24 -7.21
CA VAL A 182 8.66 9.32 -7.00
C VAL A 182 8.09 7.92 -7.07
N CYS A 183 7.50 7.43 -5.98
CA CYS A 183 6.85 6.12 -5.97
C CYS A 183 5.36 6.27 -6.23
N LEU A 184 4.91 5.73 -7.36
CA LEU A 184 3.49 5.67 -7.70
C LEU A 184 2.80 4.53 -6.95
N GLN A 185 1.53 4.70 -6.65
CA GLN A 185 0.66 3.67 -6.13
C GLN A 185 0.01 2.88 -7.27
N ARG A 186 -0.58 1.74 -6.95
CA ARG A 186 -1.39 1.00 -7.91
C ARG A 186 -2.56 1.88 -8.37
N GLU A 187 -2.86 1.89 -9.66
CA GLU A 187 -4.02 2.62 -10.16
C GLU A 187 -5.31 2.06 -9.54
N GLY A 188 -6.15 2.96 -9.01
CA GLY A 188 -7.34 2.57 -8.25
C GLY A 188 -7.08 2.15 -6.80
N ASP A 189 -5.89 2.40 -6.27
CA ASP A 189 -5.57 2.17 -4.86
C ASP A 189 -6.45 3.06 -3.97
N MET A 190 -7.10 2.46 -2.98
CA MET A 190 -7.98 3.19 -2.07
C MET A 190 -7.26 4.25 -1.24
N GLN A 191 -5.98 4.04 -0.95
CA GLN A 191 -5.17 5.04 -0.26
C GLN A 191 -4.97 6.30 -1.11
N LEU A 192 -4.80 6.11 -2.43
CA LEU A 192 -4.74 7.23 -3.37
C LEU A 192 -6.09 7.94 -3.50
N LEU A 193 -7.20 7.18 -3.57
CA LEU A 193 -8.52 7.73 -3.82
C LEU A 193 -9.15 8.42 -2.60
N ARG A 194 -8.80 7.99 -1.38
CA ARG A 194 -9.47 8.45 -0.16
C ARG A 194 -8.61 9.39 0.70
N TYR A 195 -7.31 9.15 0.75
CA TYR A 195 -6.38 9.85 1.64
C TYR A 195 -5.38 10.72 0.87
N SER A 196 -5.85 11.29 -0.23
CA SER A 196 -5.06 12.14 -1.12
C SER A 196 -5.90 13.32 -1.61
N GLN A 197 -5.23 14.44 -1.81
CA GLN A 197 -5.81 15.58 -2.52
C GLN A 197 -5.80 15.38 -4.06
N TYR A 198 -5.15 14.33 -4.54
CA TYR A 198 -5.03 14.03 -5.97
C TYR A 198 -6.05 12.96 -6.37
N ALA A 199 -6.74 13.20 -7.48
CA ALA A 199 -7.75 12.27 -7.99
C ALA A 199 -7.17 10.92 -8.45
N ASP A 200 -5.92 10.93 -8.95
CA ASP A 200 -5.23 9.77 -9.50
C ASP A 200 -3.71 9.98 -9.53
N ASN A 201 -2.96 8.96 -9.98
CA ASN A 201 -1.52 9.07 -10.17
C ASN A 201 -1.12 10.14 -11.19
N SER A 202 -1.97 10.47 -12.16
CA SER A 202 -1.64 11.49 -13.18
C SER A 202 -1.65 12.88 -12.58
N ALA A 203 -2.63 13.19 -11.73
CA ALA A 203 -2.71 14.45 -10.99
C ALA A 203 -1.54 14.59 -9.99
N PHE A 204 -1.21 13.52 -9.26
CA PHE A 204 -0.05 13.48 -8.36
C PHE A 204 1.27 13.70 -9.12
N MET A 205 1.48 13.02 -10.25
CA MET A 205 2.65 13.23 -11.11
C MET A 205 2.71 14.64 -11.68
N ALA A 206 1.58 15.21 -12.13
CA ALA A 206 1.54 16.56 -12.66
C ALA A 206 2.03 17.58 -11.62
N ALA A 207 1.49 17.53 -10.40
CA ALA A 207 1.89 18.42 -9.31
C ALA A 207 3.39 18.24 -8.94
N THR A 208 3.85 16.98 -8.88
CA THR A 208 5.24 16.67 -8.56
C THR A 208 6.21 17.17 -9.64
N LEU A 209 5.88 16.97 -10.92
CA LEU A 209 6.68 17.42 -12.05
C LEU A 209 6.66 18.94 -12.21
N ASP A 210 5.54 19.61 -11.88
CA ASP A 210 5.47 21.07 -11.87
C ASP A 210 6.44 21.68 -10.84
N SER A 211 6.47 21.12 -9.64
CA SER A 211 7.39 21.55 -8.60
C SER A 211 8.86 21.23 -8.97
N PHE A 212 9.12 20.01 -9.46
CA PHE A 212 10.46 19.57 -9.85
C PHE A 212 11.03 20.45 -10.97
N ALA A 213 10.25 20.73 -11.99
CA ALA A 213 10.69 21.53 -13.14
C ALA A 213 11.11 22.96 -12.74
N ARG A 214 10.40 23.54 -11.76
CA ARG A 214 10.63 24.93 -11.33
C ARG A 214 11.71 25.08 -10.25
N HIS A 215 11.87 24.07 -9.38
CA HIS A 215 12.62 24.24 -8.14
C HIS A 215 13.77 23.24 -7.93
N ALA A 216 13.81 22.13 -8.68
CA ALA A 216 14.90 21.18 -8.52
C ALA A 216 16.20 21.68 -9.17
N PRO A 217 17.37 21.46 -8.54
CA PRO A 217 18.66 21.76 -9.12
C PRO A 217 18.79 21.17 -10.54
N GLY A 218 19.43 21.91 -11.45
CA GLY A 218 19.51 21.56 -12.86
C GLY A 218 20.25 20.25 -13.16
N ASP A 219 21.13 19.82 -12.28
CA ASP A 219 21.87 18.57 -12.34
C ASP A 219 21.09 17.36 -11.79
N CYS A 220 19.98 17.61 -11.09
CA CYS A 220 19.17 16.54 -10.51
C CYS A 220 18.21 15.91 -11.52
N ARG A 221 18.01 14.61 -11.36
CA ARG A 221 17.06 13.81 -12.14
C ARG A 221 15.86 13.39 -11.28
N LEU A 222 14.75 13.06 -11.91
CA LEU A 222 13.57 12.49 -11.27
C LEU A 222 13.32 11.09 -11.81
N VAL A 223 13.25 10.12 -10.91
CA VAL A 223 12.96 8.73 -11.25
C VAL A 223 11.55 8.39 -10.79
N VAL A 224 10.62 8.31 -11.72
CA VAL A 224 9.24 7.91 -11.46
C VAL A 224 9.16 6.39 -11.48
N LYS A 225 8.96 5.79 -10.31
CA LYS A 225 8.90 4.33 -10.13
C LYS A 225 7.46 3.86 -10.10
N ASN A 226 7.11 2.99 -11.06
CA ASN A 226 5.79 2.37 -11.12
C ASN A 226 5.60 1.35 -9.99
N HIS A 227 4.35 1.19 -9.55
CA HIS A 227 4.00 0.15 -8.57
C HIS A 227 4.20 -1.26 -9.19
N PRO A 228 4.81 -2.22 -8.47
CA PRO A 228 5.07 -3.57 -9.02
C PRO A 228 3.79 -4.30 -9.45
N LEU A 229 2.70 -4.11 -8.74
CA LEU A 229 1.40 -4.75 -9.02
C LEU A 229 0.42 -3.85 -9.80
N ASP A 230 0.90 -2.75 -10.41
CA ASP A 230 0.05 -1.93 -11.27
C ASP A 230 -0.41 -2.77 -12.49
N PRO A 231 -1.71 -2.79 -12.82
CA PRO A 231 -2.21 -3.60 -13.92
C PRO A 231 -1.83 -3.08 -15.31
N GLY A 232 -1.30 -1.85 -15.41
CA GLY A 232 -0.91 -1.24 -16.68
C GLY A 232 -2.09 -0.93 -17.63
N VAL A 233 -3.29 -0.80 -17.09
CA VAL A 233 -4.48 -0.38 -17.85
C VAL A 233 -4.33 1.06 -18.30
N VAL A 234 -3.85 1.92 -17.41
CA VAL A 234 -3.45 3.30 -17.71
C VAL A 234 -1.96 3.31 -18.01
N SER A 235 -1.54 3.95 -19.10
CA SER A 235 -0.12 4.04 -19.46
C SER A 235 0.56 5.18 -18.70
N LEU A 236 0.88 4.96 -17.41
CA LEU A 236 1.56 5.94 -16.56
C LEU A 236 2.90 6.38 -17.15
N ARG A 237 3.63 5.49 -17.83
CA ARG A 237 4.86 5.83 -18.57
C ARG A 237 4.63 6.90 -19.65
N ARG A 238 3.57 6.75 -20.44
CA ARG A 238 3.26 7.72 -21.51
C ARG A 238 2.83 9.05 -20.92
N ILE A 239 2.04 9.02 -19.86
CA ILE A 239 1.60 10.22 -19.13
C ILE A 239 2.80 10.93 -18.52
N THR A 240 3.70 10.22 -17.81
CA THR A 240 4.93 10.81 -17.24
C THR A 240 5.77 11.49 -18.33
N ARG A 241 5.98 10.80 -19.46
CA ARG A 241 6.76 11.35 -20.56
C ARG A 241 6.13 12.61 -21.15
N TRP A 242 4.82 12.59 -21.36
CA TRP A 242 4.08 13.76 -21.87
C TRP A 242 4.18 14.93 -20.89
N LEU A 243 3.91 14.71 -19.62
CA LEU A 243 4.02 15.72 -18.56
C LEU A 243 5.42 16.32 -18.46
N ALA A 244 6.45 15.50 -18.59
CA ALA A 244 7.85 15.95 -18.55
C ALA A 244 8.22 16.80 -19.80
N MET A 245 7.69 16.44 -20.97
CA MET A 245 7.89 17.21 -22.21
C MET A 245 7.23 18.59 -22.12
N GLU A 246 5.99 18.65 -21.67
CA GLU A 246 5.25 19.90 -21.47
C GLU A 246 5.96 20.89 -20.54
N ARG A 247 6.75 20.38 -19.59
CA ARG A 247 7.51 21.15 -18.60
C ARG A 247 8.97 21.38 -18.95
N GLY A 248 9.41 20.92 -20.11
CA GLY A 248 10.80 21.09 -20.59
C GLY A 248 11.84 20.32 -19.79
N VAL A 249 11.46 19.23 -19.09
CA VAL A 249 12.36 18.42 -18.24
C VAL A 249 12.46 16.95 -18.68
N ALA A 250 12.06 16.64 -19.91
CA ALA A 250 12.02 15.27 -20.41
C ALA A 250 13.38 14.54 -20.40
N ASP A 251 14.47 15.27 -20.53
CA ASP A 251 15.84 14.77 -20.45
C ASP A 251 16.29 14.40 -19.04
N ARG A 252 15.63 14.94 -18.02
CA ARG A 252 15.91 14.72 -16.60
C ARG A 252 14.92 13.77 -15.91
N VAL A 253 13.89 13.28 -16.61
CA VAL A 253 12.84 12.42 -16.03
C VAL A 253 12.91 11.02 -16.60
N ASP A 254 13.08 10.04 -15.71
CA ASP A 254 13.09 8.62 -16.05
C ASP A 254 11.84 7.94 -15.47
N PHE A 255 11.17 7.13 -16.27
CA PHE A 255 10.11 6.24 -15.79
C PHE A 255 10.62 4.81 -15.74
N ILE A 256 10.66 4.22 -14.55
CA ILE A 256 11.09 2.84 -14.37
C ILE A 256 9.92 1.94 -13.96
N ASP A 257 9.95 0.72 -14.45
CA ASP A 257 8.97 -0.32 -14.15
C ASP A 257 9.74 -1.54 -13.64
N GLY A 258 9.75 -1.71 -12.31
CA GLY A 258 10.63 -2.64 -11.60
C GLY A 258 11.76 -1.93 -10.86
N GLY A 259 12.93 -2.59 -10.73
CA GLY A 259 14.07 -2.12 -9.93
C GLY A 259 13.93 -2.41 -8.44
N HIS A 260 15.08 -2.53 -7.76
CA HIS A 260 15.13 -2.80 -6.33
C HIS A 260 14.94 -1.51 -5.53
N LEU A 261 13.79 -1.42 -4.82
CA LEU A 261 13.43 -0.20 -4.08
C LEU A 261 14.52 0.19 -3.06
N ASN A 262 15.05 -0.77 -2.33
CA ASN A 262 16.05 -0.52 -1.29
C ASN A 262 17.35 0.09 -1.85
N GLU A 263 17.81 -0.40 -3.01
CA GLU A 263 18.99 0.14 -3.70
C GLU A 263 18.73 1.56 -4.21
N LEU A 264 17.56 1.78 -4.80
CA LEU A 264 17.14 3.11 -5.24
C LEU A 264 17.05 4.10 -4.08
N CYS A 265 16.47 3.70 -2.94
CA CYS A 265 16.42 4.54 -1.74
C CYS A 265 17.82 4.96 -1.29
N ARG A 266 18.74 4.00 -1.13
CA ARG A 266 20.12 4.29 -0.68
C ARG A 266 20.87 5.24 -1.61
N ALA A 267 20.62 5.14 -2.92
CA ALA A 267 21.32 5.94 -3.92
C ALA A 267 20.66 7.31 -4.18
N SER A 268 19.44 7.53 -3.76
CA SER A 268 18.69 8.75 -4.04
C SER A 268 18.96 9.86 -3.04
N ARG A 269 18.73 11.10 -3.45
CA ARG A 269 18.72 12.28 -2.57
C ARG A 269 17.44 12.39 -1.71
N GLY A 270 16.38 11.72 -2.11
CA GLY A 270 15.12 11.72 -1.40
C GLY A 270 14.00 11.06 -2.19
N MET A 271 12.90 10.80 -1.51
CA MET A 271 11.71 10.16 -2.07
C MET A 271 10.49 11.05 -1.88
N VAL A 272 9.68 11.15 -2.93
CA VAL A 272 8.34 11.76 -2.87
C VAL A 272 7.31 10.64 -3.03
N VAL A 273 6.36 10.63 -2.14
CA VAL A 273 5.20 9.73 -2.17
C VAL A 273 3.92 10.52 -2.01
N ASN A 274 2.82 9.99 -2.49
CA ASN A 274 1.53 10.50 -2.03
C ASN A 274 1.33 10.08 -0.56
N ASN A 275 1.01 8.81 -0.29
CA ASN A 275 0.94 8.24 1.06
C ASN A 275 1.40 6.76 1.09
N SER A 276 2.24 6.37 0.14
CA SER A 276 2.70 5.00 -0.02
C SER A 276 3.61 4.53 1.12
N SER A 277 3.37 3.34 1.64
CA SER A 277 4.24 2.66 2.61
C SER A 277 5.66 2.37 2.09
N ALA A 278 5.93 2.55 0.79
CA ALA A 278 7.30 2.55 0.25
C ALA A 278 8.22 3.57 0.95
N ALA A 279 7.64 4.65 1.48
CA ALA A 279 8.31 5.64 2.31
C ALA A 279 9.01 5.04 3.55
N LEU A 280 8.39 4.05 4.19
CA LEU A 280 8.95 3.39 5.37
C LEU A 280 10.26 2.66 5.05
N SER A 281 10.42 2.15 3.83
CA SER A 281 11.71 1.61 3.37
C SER A 281 12.74 2.72 3.21
N ALA A 282 12.37 3.87 2.62
CA ALA A 282 13.27 5.01 2.46
C ALA A 282 13.73 5.57 3.81
N LEU A 283 12.80 5.75 4.75
CA LEU A 283 13.11 6.18 6.13
C LEU A 283 14.09 5.23 6.81
N GLY A 284 13.94 3.91 6.59
CA GLY A 284 14.86 2.89 7.12
C GLY A 284 16.27 2.92 6.52
N PHE A 285 16.46 3.59 5.39
CA PHE A 285 17.76 3.86 4.79
C PHE A 285 18.24 5.30 5.01
N HIS A 286 17.64 6.02 5.94
CA HIS A 286 17.94 7.42 6.24
C HIS A 286 17.74 8.36 5.03
N THR A 287 16.93 7.92 4.07
CA THR A 287 16.60 8.71 2.88
C THR A 287 15.50 9.72 3.22
N PRO A 288 15.69 11.02 2.92
CA PRO A 288 14.66 12.04 3.09
C PRO A 288 13.35 11.66 2.37
N VAL A 289 12.22 11.86 3.03
CA VAL A 289 10.90 11.55 2.46
C VAL A 289 10.01 12.78 2.51
N LYS A 290 9.39 13.11 1.38
CA LYS A 290 8.29 14.06 1.28
C LYS A 290 6.98 13.35 1.01
N VAL A 291 6.01 13.57 1.87
CA VAL A 291 4.65 13.05 1.74
C VAL A 291 3.74 14.15 1.23
N LEU A 292 2.85 13.85 0.28
CA LEU A 292 1.91 14.82 -0.31
C LEU A 292 0.44 14.47 -0.06
N GLY A 293 0.16 13.30 0.49
CA GLY A 293 -1.17 12.86 0.91
C GLY A 293 -1.23 12.67 2.43
N ASP A 294 -2.27 12.00 2.90
CA ASP A 294 -2.44 11.69 4.32
C ASP A 294 -1.81 10.32 4.66
N ALA A 295 -0.83 10.31 5.56
CA ALA A 295 -0.15 9.10 6.00
C ALA A 295 0.14 9.14 7.51
N PHE A 296 -0.02 8.00 8.20
CA PHE A 296 0.20 7.93 9.64
C PHE A 296 1.65 8.20 10.07
N PHE A 297 2.59 8.05 9.17
CA PHE A 297 4.01 8.30 9.40
C PHE A 297 4.46 9.71 8.99
N ASP A 298 3.53 10.58 8.52
CA ASP A 298 3.88 11.93 8.09
C ASP A 298 3.83 12.90 9.28
N PHE A 299 4.97 13.06 9.96
CA PHE A 299 5.14 14.02 11.03
C PHE A 299 6.61 14.44 11.22
N GLU A 300 6.81 15.52 11.96
CA GLU A 300 8.11 16.13 12.22
C GLU A 300 9.12 15.12 12.81
N GLY A 301 10.30 15.06 12.22
CA GLY A 301 11.40 14.19 12.59
C GLY A 301 11.40 12.85 11.84
N LEU A 302 10.28 12.42 11.23
CA LEU A 302 10.27 11.27 10.32
C LEU A 302 10.31 11.71 8.85
N THR A 303 9.47 12.67 8.48
CA THR A 303 9.35 13.13 7.09
C THR A 303 9.66 14.62 6.98
N ASP A 304 10.02 15.05 5.79
CA ASP A 304 10.30 16.48 5.53
C ASP A 304 9.00 17.27 5.51
N GLN A 305 8.84 18.20 6.47
CA GLN A 305 7.63 19.01 6.64
C GLN A 305 7.65 20.31 5.80
N LYS A 306 8.77 20.65 5.14
CA LYS A 306 8.86 21.81 4.26
C LYS A 306 7.96 21.65 3.04
N PRO A 307 7.56 22.75 2.38
CA PRO A 307 6.90 22.67 1.07
C PRO A 307 7.71 21.85 0.05
N LEU A 308 7.04 21.17 -0.86
CA LEU A 308 7.67 20.33 -1.89
C LEU A 308 8.73 21.12 -2.68
N ASP A 309 8.49 22.39 -2.96
CA ASP A 309 9.39 23.25 -3.73
C ASP A 309 10.76 23.42 -3.06
N ARG A 310 10.82 23.40 -1.73
CA ARG A 310 12.09 23.44 -0.98
C ARG A 310 12.74 22.06 -0.80
N PHE A 311 11.96 21.00 -0.87
CA PHE A 311 12.46 19.64 -0.71
C PHE A 311 13.54 19.28 -1.73
N TRP A 312 13.44 19.79 -2.94
CA TRP A 312 14.39 19.48 -4.01
C TRP A 312 15.82 20.03 -3.77
N SER A 313 15.94 21.17 -3.13
CA SER A 313 17.22 21.78 -2.80
C SER A 313 17.76 21.40 -1.43
N GLU A 314 16.87 21.24 -0.45
CA GLU A 314 17.19 21.06 0.97
C GLU A 314 16.42 19.89 1.58
N PRO A 315 16.56 18.66 1.10
CA PRO A 315 15.85 17.51 1.67
C PRO A 315 16.36 17.21 3.09
N THR A 316 15.44 17.09 4.06
CA THR A 316 15.79 16.78 5.45
C THR A 316 15.67 15.27 5.70
N PRO A 317 16.75 14.59 6.12
CA PRO A 317 16.70 13.18 6.46
C PRO A 317 15.90 12.95 7.76
N PRO A 318 15.36 11.74 7.97
CA PRO A 318 14.70 11.40 9.20
C PRO A 318 15.68 11.37 10.39
N ASP A 319 15.15 11.64 11.59
CA ASP A 319 15.83 11.31 12.85
C ASP A 319 15.89 9.78 13.00
N GLU A 320 17.08 9.22 12.89
CA GLU A 320 17.32 7.79 12.90
C GLU A 320 16.84 7.13 14.21
N ALA A 321 17.15 7.73 15.35
CA ALA A 321 16.74 7.23 16.64
C ALA A 321 15.20 7.25 16.80
N LEU A 322 14.55 8.30 16.31
CA LEU A 322 13.08 8.38 16.26
C LEU A 322 12.51 7.29 15.35
N PHE A 323 13.07 7.11 14.16
CA PHE A 323 12.59 6.07 13.24
C PHE A 323 12.69 4.67 13.83
N HIS A 324 13.78 4.35 14.53
CA HIS A 324 13.90 3.06 15.19
C HIS A 324 12.85 2.84 16.28
N ARG A 325 12.59 3.84 17.12
CA ARG A 325 11.51 3.78 18.13
C ARG A 325 10.13 3.70 17.51
N PHE A 326 9.86 4.54 16.50
CA PHE A 326 8.62 4.50 15.72
C PHE A 326 8.39 3.11 15.11
N ARG A 327 9.38 2.56 14.40
CA ARG A 327 9.29 1.23 13.79
C ARG A 327 9.00 0.14 14.82
N ALA A 328 9.70 0.14 15.96
CA ALA A 328 9.48 -0.83 17.02
C ALA A 328 8.07 -0.73 17.61
N HIS A 329 7.60 0.50 17.85
CA HIS A 329 6.24 0.75 18.33
C HIS A 329 5.18 0.26 17.33
N VAL A 330 5.30 0.62 16.07
CA VAL A 330 4.36 0.19 15.01
C VAL A 330 4.33 -1.33 14.90
N ILE A 331 5.49 -1.99 14.94
CA ILE A 331 5.54 -3.45 14.92
C ILE A 331 4.80 -4.05 16.13
N ALA A 332 5.08 -3.57 17.32
CA ALA A 332 4.46 -4.09 18.53
C ALA A 332 2.94 -3.84 18.60
N ALA A 333 2.49 -2.69 18.07
CA ALA A 333 1.09 -2.26 18.17
C ALA A 333 0.20 -2.81 17.06
N SER A 334 0.74 -3.05 15.85
CA SER A 334 -0.10 -3.27 14.67
C SER A 334 0.42 -4.31 13.68
N GLN A 335 1.58 -4.96 13.94
CA GLN A 335 2.13 -5.89 12.97
C GLN A 335 2.19 -7.32 13.53
N ILE A 336 1.74 -8.28 12.73
CA ILE A 336 1.85 -9.72 13.00
C ILE A 336 2.85 -10.30 12.00
N ASN A 337 3.78 -11.14 12.49
CA ASN A 337 4.74 -11.79 11.62
C ASN A 337 4.05 -12.86 10.76
N GLY A 338 4.24 -12.79 9.45
CA GLY A 338 3.67 -13.71 8.48
C GLY A 338 3.24 -13.02 7.18
N ASN A 339 2.64 -13.80 6.29
CA ASN A 339 2.13 -13.31 5.01
C ASN A 339 0.95 -14.14 4.54
N TYR A 340 -0.06 -13.52 3.96
CA TYR A 340 -1.29 -14.17 3.47
C TYR A 340 -1.05 -15.21 2.37
N HIS A 341 -0.01 -15.01 1.57
CA HIS A 341 0.29 -15.83 0.40
C HIS A 341 1.34 -16.91 0.66
N GLU A 342 1.97 -16.94 1.83
CA GLU A 342 2.97 -17.94 2.19
C GLU A 342 2.40 -18.97 3.17
N PRO A 343 2.04 -20.19 2.71
CA PRO A 343 1.34 -21.17 3.53
C PRO A 343 2.08 -21.54 4.84
N ARG A 344 3.42 -21.51 4.83
CA ARG A 344 4.23 -21.85 6.01
C ARG A 344 4.10 -20.86 7.15
N THR A 345 3.75 -19.60 6.84
CA THR A 345 3.62 -18.53 7.84
C THR A 345 2.17 -18.22 8.22
N GLN A 346 1.19 -18.83 7.55
CA GLN A 346 -0.22 -18.64 7.89
C GLN A 346 -0.58 -19.09 9.32
N PRO A 347 -0.09 -20.25 9.84
CA PRO A 347 -0.32 -20.61 11.25
C PRO A 347 0.21 -19.55 12.22
N LEU A 348 1.44 -19.07 12.00
CA LEU A 348 2.07 -18.04 12.81
C LEU A 348 1.26 -16.74 12.80
N ALA A 349 0.75 -16.34 11.63
CA ALA A 349 -0.11 -15.17 11.51
C ALA A 349 -1.44 -15.35 12.25
N ALA A 350 -2.02 -16.57 12.22
CA ALA A 350 -3.25 -16.86 12.94
C ALA A 350 -3.07 -16.81 14.47
N GLU A 351 -1.96 -17.35 14.98
CA GLU A 351 -1.57 -17.27 16.39
C GLU A 351 -1.38 -15.80 16.83
N GLY A 352 -0.61 -15.02 16.05
CA GLY A 352 -0.41 -13.60 16.34
C GLY A 352 -1.71 -12.79 16.33
N LEU A 353 -2.67 -13.15 15.49
CA LEU A 353 -4.00 -12.53 15.48
C LEU A 353 -4.81 -12.88 16.73
N ALA A 354 -4.77 -14.14 17.17
CA ALA A 354 -5.42 -14.57 18.39
C ALA A 354 -4.84 -13.83 19.62
N ASP A 355 -3.52 -13.74 19.72
CA ASP A 355 -2.84 -12.99 20.78
C ASP A 355 -3.22 -11.51 20.80
N MET A 356 -3.45 -10.89 19.64
CA MET A 356 -3.91 -9.50 19.55
C MET A 356 -5.34 -9.35 20.09
N PHE A 357 -6.23 -10.28 19.79
CA PHE A 357 -7.60 -10.26 20.28
C PHE A 357 -7.65 -10.44 21.80
N GLU A 358 -6.88 -11.39 22.33
CA GLU A 358 -6.81 -11.64 23.79
C GLU A 358 -6.27 -10.42 24.55
N ARG A 359 -5.22 -9.77 24.03
CA ARG A 359 -4.70 -8.54 24.64
C ARG A 359 -5.68 -7.36 24.62
N ALA A 360 -6.64 -7.36 23.71
CA ALA A 360 -7.66 -6.33 23.66
C ALA A 360 -8.84 -6.58 24.61
N ASP A 361 -8.91 -7.75 25.24
CA ASP A 361 -9.92 -8.14 26.24
C ASP A 361 -9.46 -7.83 27.68
N GLY A 362 -8.15 -7.63 27.91
CA GLY A 362 -7.55 -7.34 29.22
C GLY A 362 -7.25 -5.85 29.41
#